data_03edcd0e0c6e223820563b6302ce291c
#
_entry.id   03edcd0e0c6e223820563b6302ce291c
#
_cell.length_a   1.000
_cell.length_b   1.000
_cell.length_c   1.000
_cell.angle_alpha   90.00
_cell.angle_beta   90.00
_cell.angle_gamma   90.00
#
_symmetry.space_group_name_H-M   'P 1'
#
loop_
_entity.id
_entity.type
_entity.pdbx_description
1 polymer ?
#
loop_
_entity_poly.entity_id
_entity_poly.type
_entity_poly.pdbx_seq_one_letter_code
_entity_poly.pdbx_strand_id
1 'polypeptide(L)'
;MRVARWSVLVGLWLFSLPPVHAAQSAEPGSAPATAPIRDLDTLVVHGVQPGPGLWKVSKNDHVLWILGTASPLPDRIQWQSGEVEAIIARSQQVLLSPSLSFNADVGFFGMLALAPAAWKAMRNEDGATLEDVLPPALHARWQAQKRRYLGRDRGVERKRPMIAANELYAAAIKSAGLGQKPVIWPVVEKAAKAAGIKPTSTTLKFEIDDPKAAIREFRAGGFDDLACFERKLVSVERDLPRLVERANAWAVGDIEALRQLPLEDADGACLRAVADSGFARNRGYGDLRERGYRHWMTIAEDALRQNNETFAMLPVDSLLAADGYLARLQARGYEVETP
;
A
#
# COMPACT_ATOMS: atom_id res chain seq x y z
N MET A 1 -60.03 -7.56 80.18
CA MET A 1 -61.28 -8.42 80.22
C MET A 1 -61.49 -9.01 78.84
N ARG A 2 -61.65 -10.35 78.78
CA ARG A 2 -62.22 -11.21 77.68
C ARG A 2 -61.49 -11.25 76.39
N VAL A 3 -60.61 -12.17 76.11
CA VAL A 3 -60.70 -13.54 75.55
C VAL A 3 -61.86 -13.74 74.54
N ALA A 4 -61.50 -14.02 73.30
CA ALA A 4 -62.21 -14.98 72.46
C ALA A 4 -61.26 -15.55 71.39
N ARG A 5 -60.96 -16.80 71.56
CA ARG A 5 -60.38 -17.76 70.63
C ARG A 5 -61.44 -18.06 69.57
N TRP A 6 -61.06 -18.23 68.33
CA TRP A 6 -61.73 -19.24 67.49
C TRP A 6 -60.71 -19.83 66.51
N SER A 7 -60.79 -21.11 66.44
CA SER A 7 -59.88 -22.06 65.78
C SER A 7 -60.35 -22.39 64.35
N VAL A 8 -59.42 -22.84 63.55
CA VAL A 8 -59.48 -23.93 62.57
C VAL A 8 -60.16 -23.65 61.20
N LEU A 9 -59.46 -23.73 60.11
CA LEU A 9 -59.57 -24.90 59.22
C LEU A 9 -58.42 -24.89 58.19
N VAL A 10 -57.75 -26.00 58.10
CA VAL A 10 -56.73 -26.43 57.20
C VAL A 10 -57.31 -26.55 55.80
N GLY A 11 -56.75 -25.81 54.82
CA GLY A 11 -56.99 -26.05 53.42
C GLY A 11 -55.64 -26.25 52.73
N LEU A 12 -55.27 -27.52 52.55
CA LEU A 12 -54.08 -27.88 51.69
C LEU A 12 -54.38 -27.52 50.28
N TRP A 13 -53.74 -26.47 49.81
CA TRP A 13 -53.60 -26.22 48.36
C TRP A 13 -52.14 -26.52 47.92
N LEU A 14 -51.99 -27.63 47.22
CA LEU A 14 -50.78 -27.98 46.54
C LEU A 14 -50.59 -26.99 45.38
N PHE A 15 -49.83 -25.94 45.59
CA PHE A 15 -49.29 -25.12 44.48
C PHE A 15 -48.02 -25.77 44.01
N SER A 16 -48.08 -26.33 42.80
CA SER A 16 -46.93 -26.78 42.04
C SER A 16 -46.10 -25.54 41.68
N LEU A 17 -44.97 -25.37 42.33
CA LEU A 17 -43.97 -24.37 41.93
C LEU A 17 -43.27 -24.85 40.66
N PRO A 18 -43.13 -23.99 39.60
CA PRO A 18 -42.29 -24.33 38.47
C PRO A 18 -40.83 -24.38 38.93
N PRO A 19 -39.98 -25.21 38.28
CA PRO A 19 -38.57 -25.30 38.64
C PRO A 19 -37.90 -23.95 38.39
N VAL A 20 -37.29 -23.40 39.41
CA VAL A 20 -36.38 -22.27 39.33
C VAL A 20 -35.17 -22.76 38.51
N HIS A 21 -35.08 -22.32 37.28
CA HIS A 21 -33.84 -22.45 36.51
C HIS A 21 -32.77 -21.62 37.23
N ALA A 22 -31.79 -22.30 37.78
CA ALA A 22 -30.60 -21.66 38.30
C ALA A 22 -30.00 -20.81 37.16
N ALA A 23 -29.92 -19.50 37.35
CA ALA A 23 -29.16 -18.63 36.48
C ALA A 23 -27.73 -19.13 36.52
N GLN A 24 -27.28 -19.71 35.40
CA GLN A 24 -25.89 -20.01 35.19
C GLN A 24 -25.14 -18.69 35.25
N SER A 25 -24.26 -18.56 36.22
CA SER A 25 -23.28 -17.49 36.29
C SER A 25 -22.54 -17.45 34.96
N ALA A 26 -22.70 -16.36 34.22
CA ALA A 26 -21.90 -16.12 33.04
C ALA A 26 -20.43 -16.14 33.48
N GLU A 27 -19.69 -17.11 33.03
CA GLU A 27 -18.22 -17.08 33.08
C GLU A 27 -17.72 -15.80 32.43
N PRO A 28 -16.70 -15.15 33.00
CA PRO A 28 -16.08 -13.97 32.36
C PRO A 28 -15.61 -14.40 31.00
N GLY A 29 -16.17 -13.74 29.98
CA GLY A 29 -15.94 -14.05 28.58
C GLY A 29 -14.45 -14.28 28.27
N SER A 30 -14.14 -15.46 27.78
CA SER A 30 -12.88 -15.80 27.21
C SER A 30 -12.51 -14.70 26.17
N ALA A 31 -11.32 -14.14 26.31
CA ALA A 31 -10.75 -13.24 25.34
C ALA A 31 -10.95 -13.82 23.93
N PRO A 32 -11.26 -12.99 22.93
CA PRO A 32 -11.48 -13.48 21.57
C PRO A 32 -10.27 -14.33 21.18
N ALA A 33 -10.51 -15.60 20.91
CA ALA A 33 -9.50 -16.52 20.44
C ALA A 33 -8.85 -15.87 19.21
N THR A 34 -7.55 -15.62 19.29
CA THR A 34 -6.74 -15.19 18.14
C THR A 34 -7.06 -16.17 17.03
N ALA A 35 -7.66 -15.69 15.96
CA ALA A 35 -7.94 -16.53 14.81
C ALA A 35 -6.67 -17.28 14.43
N PRO A 36 -6.73 -18.58 14.17
CA PRO A 36 -5.56 -19.36 13.83
C PRO A 36 -4.89 -18.69 12.63
N ILE A 37 -3.59 -18.44 12.73
CA ILE A 37 -2.78 -17.92 11.65
C ILE A 37 -2.87 -18.97 10.53
N ARG A 38 -3.67 -18.69 9.50
CA ARG A 38 -3.71 -19.55 8.31
C ARG A 38 -2.35 -19.41 7.63
N ASP A 39 -1.67 -20.54 7.43
CA ASP A 39 -0.61 -20.60 6.45
C ASP A 39 -1.21 -20.22 5.11
N LEU A 40 -0.65 -19.17 4.49
CA LEU A 40 -1.09 -18.75 3.17
C LEU A 40 -0.64 -19.84 2.20
N ASP A 41 -1.59 -20.36 1.43
CA ASP A 41 -1.28 -21.21 0.30
C ASP A 41 -0.34 -20.41 -0.63
N THR A 42 0.78 -21.04 -1.00
CA THR A 42 1.73 -20.43 -1.92
C THR A 42 0.99 -20.08 -3.21
N LEU A 43 1.13 -18.84 -3.68
CA LEU A 43 0.59 -18.43 -4.97
C LEU A 43 1.20 -19.29 -6.08
N VAL A 44 0.45 -20.26 -6.56
CA VAL A 44 0.89 -21.15 -7.64
C VAL A 44 0.29 -20.64 -8.94
N VAL A 45 0.98 -19.68 -9.57
CA VAL A 45 0.63 -19.23 -10.92
C VAL A 45 1.24 -20.21 -11.92
N HIS A 46 0.43 -21.12 -12.47
CA HIS A 46 0.85 -22.06 -13.48
C HIS A 46 0.51 -21.55 -14.89
N GLY A 47 1.49 -21.53 -15.78
CA GLY A 47 1.34 -21.14 -17.18
C GLY A 47 1.34 -19.62 -17.41
N VAL A 48 1.07 -19.25 -18.67
CA VAL A 48 0.99 -17.83 -19.10
C VAL A 48 -0.40 -17.31 -18.77
N GLN A 49 -0.47 -16.25 -17.96
CA GLN A 49 -1.72 -15.62 -17.55
C GLN A 49 -2.24 -14.66 -18.63
N PRO A 50 -3.55 -14.35 -18.69
CA PRO A 50 -4.09 -13.34 -19.60
C PRO A 50 -3.40 -11.99 -19.46
N GLY A 51 -3.06 -11.59 -18.23
CA GLY A 51 -2.40 -10.33 -17.93
C GLY A 51 -3.37 -9.23 -17.47
N PRO A 52 -2.84 -8.07 -17.18
CA PRO A 52 -3.65 -6.95 -16.70
C PRO A 52 -4.54 -6.39 -17.79
N GLY A 53 -5.63 -5.74 -17.36
CA GLY A 53 -6.51 -5.02 -18.26
C GLY A 53 -5.84 -3.78 -18.87
N LEU A 54 -6.28 -3.46 -20.07
CA LEU A 54 -5.94 -2.25 -20.80
C LEU A 54 -7.17 -1.34 -20.87
N TRP A 55 -7.05 -0.13 -20.34
CA TRP A 55 -8.05 0.92 -20.51
C TRP A 55 -7.77 1.72 -21.75
N LYS A 56 -8.82 2.07 -22.48
CA LYS A 56 -8.73 2.98 -23.60
C LYS A 56 -9.37 4.30 -23.22
N VAL A 57 -8.61 5.36 -23.28
CA VAL A 57 -9.06 6.74 -23.07
C VAL A 57 -8.96 7.47 -24.39
N SER A 58 -10.07 8.08 -24.84
CA SER A 58 -10.10 8.72 -26.15
C SER A 58 -10.81 10.05 -26.14
N LYS A 59 -10.44 10.90 -27.11
CA LYS A 59 -11.14 12.12 -27.45
C LYS A 59 -10.89 12.42 -28.91
N ASN A 60 -11.98 12.49 -29.70
CA ASN A 60 -11.94 12.50 -31.16
C ASN A 60 -11.20 11.24 -31.66
N ASP A 61 -10.16 11.38 -32.49
CA ASP A 61 -9.33 10.34 -33.07
C ASP A 61 -8.02 10.06 -32.30
N HIS A 62 -7.85 10.68 -31.13
CA HIS A 62 -6.69 10.49 -30.27
C HIS A 62 -6.96 9.46 -29.15
N VAL A 63 -6.03 8.55 -28.93
CA VAL A 63 -6.18 7.44 -27.98
C VAL A 63 -4.99 7.38 -27.02
N LEU A 64 -5.29 7.22 -25.74
CA LEU A 64 -4.34 6.88 -24.70
C LEU A 64 -4.69 5.48 -24.15
N TRP A 65 -3.83 4.53 -24.42
CA TRP A 65 -3.91 3.18 -23.86
C TRP A 65 -3.23 3.14 -22.51
N ILE A 66 -3.92 2.70 -21.48
CA ILE A 66 -3.39 2.68 -20.11
C ILE A 66 -3.32 1.24 -19.61
N LEU A 67 -2.13 0.75 -19.34
CA LEU A 67 -1.90 -0.54 -18.70
C LEU A 67 -1.93 -0.38 -17.17
N GLY A 68 -2.83 -1.10 -16.52
CA GLY A 68 -2.91 -1.16 -15.06
C GLY A 68 -1.75 -1.96 -14.47
N THR A 69 -0.91 -1.33 -13.65
CA THR A 69 0.18 -2.01 -12.96
C THR A 69 -0.19 -2.33 -11.51
N ALA A 70 0.34 -3.43 -10.98
CA ALA A 70 0.19 -3.79 -9.57
C ALA A 70 1.54 -4.15 -8.93
N SER A 71 1.63 -3.96 -7.64
CA SER A 71 2.75 -4.39 -6.80
C SER A 71 2.21 -4.58 -5.36
N PRO A 72 2.62 -5.63 -4.64
CA PRO A 72 3.57 -6.67 -5.06
C PRO A 72 2.95 -7.73 -6.00
N LEU A 73 3.80 -8.35 -6.81
CA LEU A 73 3.46 -9.46 -7.71
C LEU A 73 4.46 -10.62 -7.55
N PRO A 74 4.13 -11.85 -7.99
CA PRO A 74 5.11 -12.91 -8.04
C PRO A 74 6.29 -12.56 -8.96
N ASP A 75 7.52 -12.74 -8.50
CA ASP A 75 8.75 -12.36 -9.23
C ASP A 75 8.90 -13.01 -10.62
N ARG A 76 8.19 -14.11 -10.87
CA ARG A 76 8.31 -14.92 -12.11
C ARG A 76 6.97 -15.08 -12.84
N ILE A 77 6.05 -14.16 -12.63
CA ILE A 77 4.76 -14.20 -13.34
C ILE A 77 5.00 -14.05 -14.84
N GLN A 78 4.36 -14.93 -15.62
CA GLN A 78 4.29 -14.84 -17.07
C GLN A 78 2.88 -14.43 -17.49
N TRP A 79 2.75 -13.48 -18.39
CA TRP A 79 1.48 -12.96 -18.86
C TRP A 79 1.52 -12.71 -20.37
N GLN A 80 0.35 -12.66 -21.00
CA GLN A 80 0.21 -12.44 -22.44
C GLN A 80 0.44 -10.98 -22.78
N SER A 81 1.67 -10.62 -23.17
CA SER A 81 2.06 -9.25 -23.47
C SER A 81 1.86 -8.83 -24.93
N GLY A 82 1.43 -9.75 -25.81
CA GLY A 82 1.39 -9.50 -27.25
C GLY A 82 0.54 -8.30 -27.64
N GLU A 83 -0.61 -8.10 -27.02
CA GLU A 83 -1.46 -6.93 -27.27
C GLU A 83 -0.77 -5.62 -26.84
N VAL A 84 -0.15 -5.60 -25.68
CA VAL A 84 0.61 -4.46 -25.16
C VAL A 84 1.78 -4.13 -26.11
N GLU A 85 2.51 -5.15 -26.54
CA GLU A 85 3.62 -4.97 -27.48
C GLU A 85 3.14 -4.42 -28.84
N ALA A 86 1.99 -4.90 -29.36
CA ALA A 86 1.38 -4.41 -30.60
C ALA A 86 0.90 -2.95 -30.48
N ILE A 87 0.33 -2.56 -29.34
CA ILE A 87 -0.09 -1.19 -29.07
C ILE A 87 1.13 -0.27 -29.00
N ILE A 88 2.17 -0.66 -28.27
CA ILE A 88 3.39 0.13 -28.17
C ILE A 88 4.03 0.31 -29.53
N ALA A 89 4.04 -0.73 -30.39
CA ALA A 89 4.63 -0.68 -31.73
C ALA A 89 4.00 0.37 -32.66
N ARG A 90 2.72 0.75 -32.44
CA ARG A 90 2.02 1.78 -33.23
C ARG A 90 1.87 3.12 -32.49
N SER A 91 2.23 3.16 -31.20
CA SER A 91 2.21 4.39 -30.41
C SER A 91 3.31 5.36 -30.80
N GLN A 92 3.06 6.66 -30.68
CA GLN A 92 4.08 7.70 -30.87
C GLN A 92 4.82 8.01 -29.58
N GLN A 93 4.25 7.64 -28.40
CA GLN A 93 4.82 7.94 -27.10
C GLN A 93 4.48 6.86 -26.08
N VAL A 94 5.39 6.63 -25.14
CA VAL A 94 5.20 5.75 -23.97
C VAL A 94 5.41 6.57 -22.70
N LEU A 95 4.36 6.72 -21.88
CA LEU A 95 4.41 7.43 -20.60
C LEU A 95 4.68 6.46 -19.46
N LEU A 96 5.66 6.77 -18.64
CA LEU A 96 5.96 5.99 -17.44
C LEU A 96 4.94 6.24 -16.34
N SER A 97 4.88 5.33 -15.36
CA SER A 97 4.10 5.56 -14.13
C SER A 97 4.59 6.82 -13.40
N PRO A 98 3.66 7.58 -12.80
CA PRO A 98 4.03 8.76 -12.03
C PRO A 98 4.94 8.37 -10.86
N SER A 99 5.93 9.20 -10.62
CA SER A 99 6.86 9.04 -9.50
C SER A 99 7.31 10.39 -8.95
N LEU A 100 7.88 10.39 -7.76
CA LEU A 100 8.48 11.55 -7.13
C LEU A 100 9.98 11.32 -7.00
N SER A 101 10.77 12.36 -7.24
CA SER A 101 12.22 12.33 -7.03
C SER A 101 12.65 13.55 -6.25
N PHE A 102 13.45 13.33 -5.23
CA PHE A 102 14.12 14.37 -4.45
C PHE A 102 15.58 14.34 -4.83
N ASN A 103 16.01 15.37 -5.54
CA ASN A 103 17.37 15.47 -6.07
C ASN A 103 18.15 16.48 -5.22
N ALA A 104 19.41 16.18 -4.98
CA ALA A 104 20.36 17.11 -4.40
C ALA A 104 21.52 17.25 -5.40
N ASP A 105 21.85 18.47 -5.75
CA ASP A 105 23.03 18.73 -6.60
C ASP A 105 24.29 18.56 -5.75
N VAL A 106 24.68 17.30 -5.58
CA VAL A 106 25.90 16.90 -4.88
C VAL A 106 26.71 15.99 -5.79
N GLY A 107 27.93 16.40 -6.11
CA GLY A 107 28.85 15.55 -6.83
C GLY A 107 29.18 14.27 -6.04
N PHE A 108 29.89 13.33 -6.67
CA PHE A 108 30.25 12.04 -6.08
C PHE A 108 30.88 12.17 -4.68
N PHE A 109 31.82 13.09 -4.48
CA PHE A 109 32.46 13.32 -3.18
C PHE A 109 31.49 13.92 -2.14
N GLY A 110 30.56 14.77 -2.59
CA GLY A 110 29.50 15.29 -1.73
C GLY A 110 28.56 14.18 -1.24
N MET A 111 28.17 13.25 -2.12
CA MET A 111 27.36 12.09 -1.75
C MET A 111 28.10 11.19 -0.74
N LEU A 112 29.39 10.93 -0.97
CA LEU A 112 30.20 10.14 -0.05
C LEU A 112 30.32 10.82 1.33
N ALA A 113 30.46 12.13 1.35
CA ALA A 113 30.52 12.91 2.59
C ALA A 113 29.18 12.94 3.36
N LEU A 114 28.04 12.83 2.65
CA LEU A 114 26.69 12.75 3.24
C LEU A 114 26.33 11.34 3.74
N ALA A 115 26.94 10.30 3.21
CA ALA A 115 26.58 8.91 3.50
C ALA A 115 26.54 8.57 5.00
N PRO A 116 27.51 8.96 5.86
CA PRO A 116 27.43 8.68 7.30
C PRO A 116 26.26 9.37 7.99
N ALA A 117 25.94 10.60 7.58
CA ALA A 117 24.82 11.36 8.15
C ALA A 117 23.47 10.76 7.71
N ALA A 118 23.34 10.37 6.44
CA ALA A 118 22.19 9.69 5.91
C ALA A 118 21.97 8.33 6.60
N TRP A 119 23.03 7.54 6.77
CA TRP A 119 22.98 6.27 7.48
C TRP A 119 22.54 6.44 8.95
N LYS A 120 23.05 7.48 9.64
CA LYS A 120 22.62 7.81 11.00
C LYS A 120 21.15 8.25 11.02
N ALA A 121 20.67 8.97 9.98
CA ALA A 121 19.28 9.40 9.88
C ALA A 121 18.27 8.25 9.70
N MET A 122 18.72 7.08 9.26
CA MET A 122 17.88 5.86 9.16
C MET A 122 17.77 5.07 10.47
N ARG A 123 18.44 5.53 11.53
CA ARG A 123 18.47 4.86 12.85
C ARG A 123 17.79 5.72 13.90
N ASN A 124 17.31 5.04 14.95
CA ASN A 124 16.84 5.74 16.14
C ASN A 124 17.98 6.56 16.75
N GLU A 125 17.62 7.66 17.38
CA GLU A 125 18.59 8.54 18.06
C GLU A 125 19.21 7.83 19.25
N ASP A 126 20.42 8.24 19.61
CA ASP A 126 21.17 7.80 20.79
C ASP A 126 21.28 6.26 20.95
N GLY A 127 21.16 5.51 19.84
CA GLY A 127 21.23 4.07 19.85
C GLY A 127 20.00 3.37 20.42
N ALA A 128 18.91 4.11 20.63
CA ALA A 128 17.61 3.57 21.07
C ALA A 128 17.12 2.43 20.17
N THR A 129 16.41 1.51 20.78
CA THR A 129 15.76 0.39 20.08
C THR A 129 14.29 0.69 19.78
N LEU A 130 13.63 -0.17 19.01
CA LEU A 130 12.18 -0.06 18.78
C LEU A 130 11.38 -0.24 20.09
N GLU A 131 11.93 -0.96 21.08
CA GLU A 131 11.33 -1.07 22.41
C GLU A 131 11.27 0.27 23.13
N ASP A 132 12.32 1.10 22.94
CA ASP A 132 12.42 2.41 23.60
C ASP A 132 11.55 3.48 22.94
N VAL A 133 11.23 3.35 21.64
CA VAL A 133 10.55 4.39 20.86
C VAL A 133 9.10 4.06 20.52
N LEU A 134 8.68 2.79 20.57
CA LEU A 134 7.32 2.37 20.25
C LEU A 134 6.45 2.31 21.52
N PRO A 135 5.15 2.62 21.42
CA PRO A 135 4.20 2.28 22.47
C PRO A 135 4.24 0.77 22.78
N PRO A 136 4.15 0.35 24.06
CA PRO A 136 4.32 -1.07 24.45
C PRO A 136 3.42 -2.04 23.67
N ALA A 137 2.16 -1.68 23.42
CA ALA A 137 1.23 -2.50 22.66
C ALA A 137 1.66 -2.68 21.20
N LEU A 138 2.19 -1.61 20.58
CA LEU A 138 2.68 -1.64 19.21
C LEU A 138 3.98 -2.44 19.10
N HIS A 139 4.88 -2.30 20.08
CA HIS A 139 6.10 -3.10 20.18
C HIS A 139 5.81 -4.61 20.34
N ALA A 140 4.81 -4.97 21.16
CA ALA A 140 4.41 -6.37 21.31
C ALA A 140 3.93 -6.98 19.97
N ARG A 141 3.12 -6.25 19.21
CA ARG A 141 2.66 -6.64 17.85
C ARG A 141 3.85 -6.78 16.90
N TRP A 142 4.75 -5.80 16.90
CA TRP A 142 6.00 -5.83 16.14
C TRP A 142 6.80 -7.09 16.43
N GLN A 143 7.06 -7.41 17.70
CA GLN A 143 7.86 -8.57 18.10
C GLN A 143 7.23 -9.89 17.64
N ALA A 144 5.89 -9.99 17.59
CA ALA A 144 5.20 -11.16 17.07
C ALA A 144 5.51 -11.36 15.57
N GLN A 145 5.36 -10.32 14.77
CA GLN A 145 5.60 -10.39 13.32
C GLN A 145 7.10 -10.51 12.98
N LYS A 146 7.95 -9.78 13.72
CA LYS A 146 9.41 -9.90 13.56
C LYS A 146 9.90 -11.34 13.75
N ARG A 147 9.47 -12.02 14.81
CA ARG A 147 9.85 -13.43 15.03
C ARG A 147 9.46 -14.32 13.86
N ARG A 148 8.31 -14.04 13.23
CA ARG A 148 7.79 -14.83 12.12
C ARG A 148 8.58 -14.60 10.83
N TYR A 149 8.88 -13.35 10.47
CA TYR A 149 9.39 -13.00 9.15
C TYR A 149 10.86 -12.58 9.12
N LEU A 150 11.40 -12.02 10.20
CA LEU A 150 12.79 -11.57 10.32
C LEU A 150 13.62 -12.41 11.31
N GLY A 151 12.97 -13.31 12.06
CA GLY A 151 13.65 -14.19 12.97
C GLY A 151 14.38 -13.45 14.09
N ARG A 152 15.69 -13.76 14.24
CA ARG A 152 16.54 -13.23 15.31
C ARG A 152 17.34 -11.98 14.90
N ASP A 153 16.97 -11.28 13.81
CA ASP A 153 17.67 -10.06 13.42
C ASP A 153 17.60 -9.01 14.53
N ARG A 154 18.76 -8.61 15.04
CA ARG A 154 18.91 -7.56 16.04
C ARG A 154 19.21 -6.19 15.42
N GLY A 155 19.68 -6.19 14.17
CA GLY A 155 20.04 -4.95 13.48
C GLY A 155 18.83 -4.07 13.18
N VAL A 156 17.69 -4.69 12.88
CA VAL A 156 16.42 -4.00 12.60
C VAL A 156 15.88 -3.23 13.79
N GLU A 157 16.15 -3.68 15.03
CA GLU A 157 15.66 -3.03 16.26
C GLU A 157 16.21 -1.61 16.48
N ARG A 158 17.35 -1.29 15.88
CA ARG A 158 17.97 0.04 15.99
C ARG A 158 17.63 0.98 14.83
N LYS A 159 16.81 0.53 13.91
CA LYS A 159 16.34 1.34 12.78
C LYS A 159 15.14 2.18 13.19
N ARG A 160 14.95 3.30 12.51
CA ARG A 160 13.72 4.08 12.67
C ARG A 160 12.50 3.22 12.39
N PRO A 161 11.36 3.46 13.08
CA PRO A 161 10.16 2.64 12.93
C PRO A 161 9.75 2.42 11.48
N MET A 162 9.68 3.46 10.65
CA MET A 162 9.34 3.33 9.23
C MET A 162 10.28 2.39 8.46
N ILE A 163 11.59 2.49 8.71
CA ILE A 163 12.59 1.64 8.03
C ILE A 163 12.43 0.17 8.45
N ALA A 164 12.25 -0.07 9.73
CA ALA A 164 12.03 -1.41 10.27
C ALA A 164 10.73 -2.03 9.73
N ALA A 165 9.65 -1.25 9.65
CA ALA A 165 8.37 -1.71 9.10
C ALA A 165 8.47 -2.06 7.61
N ASN A 166 9.23 -1.31 6.82
CA ASN A 166 9.45 -1.62 5.40
C ASN A 166 10.22 -2.95 5.22
N GLU A 167 11.21 -3.23 6.07
CA GLU A 167 11.94 -4.50 6.03
C GLU A 167 11.05 -5.68 6.43
N LEU A 168 10.24 -5.50 7.46
CA LEU A 168 9.25 -6.51 7.85
C LEU A 168 8.27 -6.79 6.73
N TYR A 169 7.71 -5.75 6.12
CA TYR A 169 6.78 -5.86 5.00
C TYR A 169 7.42 -6.60 3.81
N ALA A 170 8.64 -6.23 3.43
CA ALA A 170 9.37 -6.91 2.35
C ALA A 170 9.61 -8.40 2.64
N ALA A 171 9.95 -8.76 3.88
CA ALA A 171 10.11 -10.15 4.28
C ALA A 171 8.78 -10.90 4.28
N ALA A 172 7.69 -10.27 4.73
CA ALA A 172 6.37 -10.87 4.79
C ALA A 172 5.81 -11.16 3.38
N ILE A 173 5.85 -10.20 2.45
CA ILE A 173 5.39 -10.43 1.07
C ILE A 173 6.22 -11.50 0.36
N LYS A 174 7.55 -11.53 0.62
CA LYS A 174 8.42 -12.57 0.08
C LYS A 174 8.02 -13.95 0.58
N SER A 175 7.64 -14.09 1.84
CA SER A 175 7.18 -15.36 2.41
C SER A 175 5.87 -15.85 1.79
N ALA A 176 5.06 -14.92 1.25
CA ALA A 176 3.83 -15.22 0.50
C ALA A 176 4.07 -15.43 -1.01
N GLY A 177 5.32 -15.58 -1.44
CA GLY A 177 5.67 -15.76 -2.86
C GLY A 177 5.57 -14.50 -3.72
N LEU A 178 5.42 -13.34 -3.09
CA LEU A 178 5.32 -12.05 -3.76
C LEU A 178 6.64 -11.28 -3.68
N GLY A 179 6.84 -10.35 -4.60
CA GLY A 179 8.00 -9.47 -4.64
C GLY A 179 7.66 -8.09 -5.16
N GLN A 180 8.60 -7.17 -5.02
CA GLN A 180 8.46 -5.78 -5.49
C GLN A 180 9.28 -5.51 -6.77
N LYS A 181 9.80 -6.56 -7.40
CA LYS A 181 10.52 -6.41 -8.66
C LYS A 181 9.56 -5.98 -9.78
N PRO A 182 9.98 -5.07 -10.65
CA PRO A 182 9.15 -4.62 -11.75
C PRO A 182 9.04 -5.73 -12.81
N VAL A 183 7.93 -6.45 -12.85
CA VAL A 183 7.68 -7.54 -13.82
C VAL A 183 7.10 -7.03 -15.14
N ILE A 184 6.47 -5.86 -15.12
CA ILE A 184 5.82 -5.24 -16.30
C ILE A 184 6.84 -4.41 -17.07
N TRP A 185 7.62 -3.60 -16.37
CA TRP A 185 8.54 -2.65 -16.99
C TRP A 185 9.50 -3.29 -18.00
N PRO A 186 10.17 -4.45 -17.75
CA PRO A 186 11.06 -5.04 -18.72
C PRO A 186 10.41 -5.38 -20.07
N VAL A 187 9.11 -5.74 -20.06
CA VAL A 187 8.33 -6.01 -21.27
C VAL A 187 8.07 -4.72 -22.03
N VAL A 188 7.57 -3.69 -21.35
CA VAL A 188 7.28 -2.37 -21.93
C VAL A 188 8.56 -1.71 -22.46
N GLU A 189 9.66 -1.78 -21.70
CA GLU A 189 10.95 -1.24 -22.12
C GLU A 189 11.47 -1.90 -23.41
N LYS A 190 11.37 -3.24 -23.46
CA LYS A 190 11.78 -4.01 -24.65
C LYS A 190 10.94 -3.63 -25.88
N ALA A 191 9.62 -3.53 -25.71
CA ALA A 191 8.69 -3.15 -26.79
C ALA A 191 8.93 -1.71 -27.26
N ALA A 192 9.06 -0.76 -26.34
CA ALA A 192 9.37 0.63 -26.65
C ALA A 192 10.71 0.78 -27.39
N LYS A 193 11.75 0.06 -26.96
CA LYS A 193 13.05 0.01 -27.63
C LYS A 193 12.95 -0.55 -29.04
N ALA A 194 12.17 -1.63 -29.23
CA ALA A 194 11.95 -2.23 -30.55
C ALA A 194 11.19 -1.28 -31.49
N ALA A 195 10.28 -0.45 -30.97
CA ALA A 195 9.56 0.58 -31.71
C ALA A 195 10.37 1.88 -31.89
N GLY A 196 11.60 1.97 -31.38
CA GLY A 196 12.42 3.19 -31.43
C GLY A 196 11.92 4.32 -30.53
N ILE A 197 11.04 4.03 -29.58
CA ILE A 197 10.45 5.02 -28.67
C ILE A 197 11.30 5.10 -27.40
N LYS A 198 11.72 6.31 -27.04
CA LYS A 198 12.29 6.59 -25.74
C LYS A 198 11.15 6.91 -24.76
N PRO A 199 10.93 6.09 -23.71
CA PRO A 199 9.85 6.33 -22.75
C PRO A 199 9.97 7.71 -22.07
N THR A 200 8.84 8.39 -21.96
CA THR A 200 8.73 9.71 -21.33
C THR A 200 8.60 9.56 -19.82
N SER A 201 9.51 10.15 -19.08
CA SER A 201 9.44 10.22 -17.63
C SER A 201 8.32 11.16 -17.20
N THR A 202 7.49 10.70 -16.27
CA THR A 202 6.44 11.50 -15.61
C THR A 202 6.82 11.79 -14.15
N THR A 203 8.11 11.75 -13.85
CA THR A 203 8.64 12.00 -12.51
C THR A 203 8.53 13.48 -12.16
N LEU A 204 7.82 13.79 -11.09
CA LEU A 204 7.81 15.11 -10.47
C LEU A 204 9.08 15.26 -9.63
N LYS A 205 9.95 16.18 -10.01
CA LYS A 205 11.24 16.41 -9.36
C LYS A 205 11.17 17.53 -8.36
N PHE A 206 11.81 17.34 -7.21
CA PHE A 206 12.01 18.32 -6.18
C PHE A 206 13.52 18.49 -5.95
N GLU A 207 13.98 19.71 -5.99
CA GLU A 207 15.38 19.99 -5.74
C GLU A 207 15.60 20.28 -4.24
N ILE A 208 16.69 19.76 -3.69
CA ILE A 208 17.11 19.97 -2.30
C ILE A 208 18.39 20.82 -2.34
N ASP A 209 18.24 22.12 -2.12
CA ASP A 209 19.35 23.08 -2.19
C ASP A 209 20.43 22.84 -1.11
N ASP A 210 20.02 22.50 0.12
CA ASP A 210 20.95 22.14 1.20
C ASP A 210 20.65 20.73 1.76
N PRO A 211 21.28 19.67 1.21
CA PRO A 211 21.09 18.31 1.68
C PRO A 211 21.52 18.06 3.12
N LYS A 212 22.53 18.82 3.61
CA LYS A 212 22.96 18.71 5.02
C LYS A 212 21.91 19.26 5.97
N ALA A 213 21.32 20.41 5.64
CA ALA A 213 20.19 20.95 6.39
C ALA A 213 18.98 20.01 6.31
N ALA A 214 18.65 19.48 5.12
CA ALA A 214 17.57 18.53 4.95
C ALA A 214 17.71 17.28 5.85
N ILE A 215 18.91 16.69 5.91
CA ILE A 215 19.20 15.54 6.79
C ILE A 215 19.09 15.95 8.28
N ARG A 216 19.58 17.13 8.67
CA ARG A 216 19.44 17.61 10.05
C ARG A 216 17.97 17.79 10.44
N GLU A 217 17.19 18.47 9.60
CA GLU A 217 15.76 18.71 9.83
C GLU A 217 14.97 17.40 9.88
N PHE A 218 15.26 16.47 8.98
CA PHE A 218 14.66 15.14 8.98
C PHE A 218 14.95 14.39 10.30
N ARG A 219 16.15 14.53 10.84
CA ARG A 219 16.52 13.93 12.14
C ARG A 219 15.88 14.63 13.32
N ALA A 220 15.75 15.96 13.29
CA ALA A 220 15.28 16.77 14.43
C ALA A 220 13.79 16.60 14.76
N GLY A 221 13.09 15.63 14.20
CA GLY A 221 11.79 15.18 14.71
C GLY A 221 10.57 15.78 14.04
N GLY A 222 10.68 16.22 12.81
CA GLY A 222 9.49 16.64 12.05
C GLY A 222 8.70 15.49 11.42
N PHE A 223 9.10 14.24 11.62
CA PHE A 223 8.55 13.09 10.90
C PHE A 223 7.90 12.07 11.85
N ASP A 224 6.59 11.88 11.72
CA ASP A 224 5.87 10.85 12.46
C ASP A 224 6.04 9.48 11.81
N ASP A 225 7.06 8.76 12.24
CA ASP A 225 7.31 7.39 11.79
C ASP A 225 6.22 6.41 12.23
N LEU A 226 5.47 6.72 13.30
CA LEU A 226 4.58 5.76 13.93
C LEU A 226 3.37 5.45 13.06
N ALA A 227 2.76 6.46 12.43
CA ALA A 227 1.63 6.25 11.53
C ALA A 227 1.98 5.34 10.35
N CYS A 228 3.14 5.57 9.72
CA CYS A 228 3.66 4.72 8.66
C CYS A 228 3.98 3.30 9.17
N PHE A 229 4.66 3.20 10.32
CA PHE A 229 4.99 1.94 10.95
C PHE A 229 3.74 1.10 11.25
N GLU A 230 2.77 1.70 11.92
CA GLU A 230 1.53 1.00 12.29
C GLU A 230 0.76 0.53 11.06
N ARG A 231 0.63 1.37 10.04
CA ARG A 231 -0.05 0.99 8.79
C ARG A 231 0.66 -0.19 8.09
N LYS A 232 1.99 -0.17 8.00
CA LYS A 232 2.76 -1.30 7.45
C LYS A 232 2.60 -2.57 8.29
N LEU A 233 2.58 -2.43 9.62
CA LEU A 233 2.37 -3.57 10.52
C LEU A 233 0.98 -4.18 10.32
N VAL A 234 -0.06 -3.35 10.20
CA VAL A 234 -1.43 -3.80 9.87
C VAL A 234 -1.46 -4.52 8.52
N SER A 235 -0.74 -4.04 7.52
CA SER A 235 -0.64 -4.72 6.23
C SER A 235 -0.05 -6.12 6.36
N VAL A 236 0.99 -6.28 7.18
CA VAL A 236 1.58 -7.62 7.44
C VAL A 236 0.62 -8.52 8.22
N GLU A 237 -0.12 -7.98 9.17
CA GLU A 237 -1.00 -8.75 10.05
C GLU A 237 -2.31 -9.19 9.38
N ARG A 238 -2.87 -8.35 8.50
CA ARG A 238 -4.25 -8.50 8.02
C ARG A 238 -4.37 -8.53 6.51
N ASP A 239 -3.55 -7.73 5.79
CA ASP A 239 -3.78 -7.51 4.37
C ASP A 239 -2.98 -8.51 3.49
N LEU A 240 -2.04 -9.25 4.07
CA LEU A 240 -1.19 -10.17 3.30
C LEU A 240 -1.97 -11.18 2.45
N PRO A 241 -3.07 -11.83 2.93
CA PRO A 241 -3.92 -12.67 2.09
C PRO A 241 -4.54 -11.90 0.90
N ARG A 242 -5.02 -10.67 1.17
CA ARG A 242 -5.61 -9.81 0.13
C ARG A 242 -4.59 -9.40 -0.93
N LEU A 243 -3.31 -9.23 -0.56
CA LEU A 243 -2.25 -8.95 -1.53
C LEU A 243 -2.08 -10.12 -2.51
N VAL A 244 -2.16 -11.36 -2.02
CA VAL A 244 -2.13 -12.56 -2.86
C VAL A 244 -3.34 -12.63 -3.79
N GLU A 245 -4.55 -12.42 -3.27
CA GLU A 245 -5.79 -12.40 -4.05
C GLU A 245 -5.75 -11.31 -5.13
N ARG A 246 -5.23 -10.12 -4.81
CA ARG A 246 -5.04 -9.03 -5.76
C ARG A 246 -4.03 -9.37 -6.86
N ALA A 247 -2.92 -9.99 -6.49
CA ALA A 247 -1.93 -10.43 -7.48
C ALA A 247 -2.52 -11.45 -8.46
N ASN A 248 -3.38 -12.36 -7.97
CA ASN A 248 -4.12 -13.31 -8.80
C ASN A 248 -5.15 -12.59 -9.71
N ALA A 249 -5.98 -11.69 -9.14
CA ALA A 249 -6.96 -10.93 -9.90
C ALA A 249 -6.28 -10.10 -11.02
N TRP A 250 -5.15 -9.45 -10.70
CA TRP A 250 -4.36 -8.73 -11.68
C TRP A 250 -3.84 -9.64 -12.79
N ALA A 251 -3.34 -10.83 -12.43
CA ALA A 251 -2.76 -11.78 -13.38
C ALA A 251 -3.76 -12.26 -14.42
N VAL A 252 -5.03 -12.38 -14.06
CA VAL A 252 -6.11 -12.84 -14.95
C VAL A 252 -6.95 -11.69 -15.53
N GLY A 253 -6.63 -10.44 -15.22
CA GLY A 253 -7.36 -9.27 -15.72
C GLY A 253 -8.72 -9.04 -15.06
N ASP A 254 -8.96 -9.61 -13.87
CA ASP A 254 -10.23 -9.47 -13.15
C ASP A 254 -10.30 -8.09 -12.44
N ILE A 255 -10.80 -7.11 -13.20
CA ILE A 255 -10.94 -5.73 -12.72
C ILE A 255 -11.98 -5.62 -11.61
N GLU A 256 -13.05 -6.42 -11.66
CA GLU A 256 -14.09 -6.38 -10.64
C GLU A 256 -13.57 -6.89 -9.29
N ALA A 257 -12.84 -8.00 -9.29
CA ALA A 257 -12.16 -8.48 -8.08
C ALA A 257 -11.16 -7.45 -7.54
N LEU A 258 -10.41 -6.76 -8.41
CA LEU A 258 -9.50 -5.68 -7.99
C LEU A 258 -10.25 -4.50 -7.31
N ARG A 259 -11.45 -4.15 -7.79
CA ARG A 259 -12.30 -3.12 -7.16
C ARG A 259 -12.82 -3.54 -5.79
N GLN A 260 -13.15 -4.83 -5.63
CA GLN A 260 -13.68 -5.38 -4.37
C GLN A 260 -12.59 -5.66 -3.33
N LEU A 261 -11.33 -5.66 -3.75
CA LEU A 261 -10.16 -5.86 -2.90
C LEU A 261 -9.37 -4.53 -2.72
N PRO A 262 -9.99 -3.45 -2.26
CA PRO A 262 -9.25 -2.21 -2.04
C PRO A 262 -8.17 -2.47 -0.99
N LEU A 263 -6.95 -2.07 -1.30
CA LEU A 263 -5.89 -1.99 -0.30
C LEU A 263 -5.91 -0.59 0.31
N GLU A 264 -5.93 -0.53 1.61
CA GLU A 264 -5.48 0.70 2.24
C GLU A 264 -4.02 0.89 1.88
N ASP A 265 -3.77 1.93 1.10
CA ASP A 265 -2.46 2.25 0.56
C ASP A 265 -1.44 2.50 1.71
N ALA A 266 -0.66 1.47 2.03
CA ALA A 266 0.36 1.56 3.07
C ALA A 266 1.50 2.51 2.67
N ASP A 267 1.84 2.56 1.38
CA ASP A 267 2.84 3.48 0.86
C ASP A 267 2.30 4.90 0.82
N GLY A 268 1.02 5.09 0.47
CA GLY A 268 0.34 6.37 0.55
C GLY A 268 0.19 6.87 1.99
N ALA A 269 -0.01 6.00 2.97
CA ALA A 269 0.01 6.40 4.39
C ALA A 269 1.39 6.91 4.80
N CYS A 270 2.46 6.22 4.36
CA CYS A 270 3.83 6.68 4.61
C CYS A 270 4.13 8.00 3.89
N LEU A 271 3.67 8.15 2.63
CA LEU A 271 3.82 9.40 1.89
C LEU A 271 3.06 10.56 2.56
N ARG A 272 1.85 10.32 3.08
CA ARG A 272 1.11 11.31 3.87
C ARG A 272 1.87 11.71 5.14
N ALA A 273 2.38 10.73 5.88
CA ALA A 273 3.19 11.01 7.07
C ALA A 273 4.41 11.89 6.75
N VAL A 274 5.06 11.65 5.60
CA VAL A 274 6.12 12.54 5.09
C VAL A 274 5.57 13.93 4.75
N ALA A 275 4.48 14.01 3.96
CA ALA A 275 3.91 15.27 3.50
C ALA A 275 3.40 16.14 4.66
N ASP A 276 2.85 15.52 5.70
CA ASP A 276 2.34 16.18 6.90
C ASP A 276 3.45 16.55 7.91
N SER A 277 4.67 16.13 7.68
CA SER A 277 5.80 16.47 8.54
C SER A 277 6.13 17.96 8.51
N GLY A 278 6.71 18.47 9.58
CA GLY A 278 7.27 19.83 9.61
C GLY A 278 8.33 20.04 8.53
N PHE A 279 9.14 19.02 8.28
CA PHE A 279 10.14 19.00 7.21
C PHE A 279 9.51 19.26 5.83
N ALA A 280 8.44 18.53 5.49
CA ALA A 280 7.79 18.67 4.19
C ALA A 280 7.04 20.01 4.06
N ARG A 281 6.31 20.42 5.10
CA ARG A 281 5.59 21.70 5.09
C ARG A 281 6.54 22.90 4.92
N ASN A 282 7.65 22.92 5.65
CA ASN A 282 8.64 24.02 5.58
C ASN A 282 9.30 24.12 4.20
N ARG A 283 9.30 23.03 3.42
CA ARG A 283 9.87 22.97 2.06
C ARG A 283 8.82 22.98 0.96
N GLY A 284 7.55 23.19 1.29
CA GLY A 284 6.45 23.23 0.32
C GLY A 284 6.11 21.86 -0.28
N TYR A 285 6.33 20.76 0.46
CA TYR A 285 6.04 19.39 0.02
C TYR A 285 4.73 18.85 0.59
N GLY A 286 3.85 19.69 1.11
CA GLY A 286 2.62 19.28 1.79
C GLY A 286 1.54 18.65 0.87
N ASP A 287 1.57 18.90 -0.44
CA ASP A 287 0.56 18.44 -1.41
C ASP A 287 1.13 17.50 -2.49
N LEU A 288 2.13 16.69 -2.14
CA LEU A 288 2.88 15.84 -3.07
C LEU A 288 1.98 14.98 -3.96
N ARG A 289 0.95 14.36 -3.37
CA ARG A 289 0.03 13.49 -4.11
C ARG A 289 -0.73 14.25 -5.20
N GLU A 290 -1.34 15.37 -4.84
CA GLU A 290 -2.12 16.18 -5.79
C GLU A 290 -1.20 16.82 -6.86
N ARG A 291 0.00 17.24 -6.49
CA ARG A 291 1.01 17.71 -7.45
C ARG A 291 1.42 16.60 -8.42
N GLY A 292 1.59 15.37 -7.92
CA GLY A 292 1.87 14.20 -8.76
C GLY A 292 0.74 13.92 -9.74
N TYR A 293 -0.52 13.95 -9.29
CA TYR A 293 -1.70 13.83 -10.16
C TYR A 293 -1.72 14.91 -11.25
N ARG A 294 -1.61 16.16 -10.87
CA ARG A 294 -1.63 17.30 -11.82
C ARG A 294 -0.49 17.21 -12.83
N HIS A 295 0.71 16.87 -12.37
CA HIS A 295 1.88 16.74 -13.24
C HIS A 295 1.68 15.65 -14.31
N TRP A 296 1.24 14.46 -13.90
CA TRP A 296 0.99 13.38 -14.84
C TRP A 296 -0.15 13.71 -15.80
N MET A 297 -1.26 14.27 -15.30
CA MET A 297 -2.40 14.69 -16.13
C MET A 297 -2.00 15.69 -17.22
N THR A 298 -1.14 16.66 -16.90
CA THR A 298 -0.64 17.62 -17.88
C THR A 298 0.11 16.92 -19.01
N ILE A 299 1.03 15.98 -18.67
CA ILE A 299 1.79 15.23 -19.66
C ILE A 299 0.88 14.34 -20.52
N ALA A 300 -0.09 13.67 -19.89
CA ALA A 300 -1.03 12.79 -20.59
C ALA A 300 -1.94 13.58 -21.56
N GLU A 301 -2.44 14.74 -21.15
CA GLU A 301 -3.25 15.59 -22.01
C GLU A 301 -2.45 16.22 -23.17
N ASP A 302 -1.18 16.56 -22.92
CA ASP A 302 -0.28 17.01 -23.96
C ASP A 302 -0.04 15.91 -25.00
N ALA A 303 0.20 14.68 -24.52
CA ALA A 303 0.38 13.52 -25.38
C ALA A 303 -0.90 13.21 -26.19
N LEU A 304 -2.08 13.26 -25.58
CA LEU A 304 -3.37 13.08 -26.26
C LEU A 304 -3.66 14.15 -27.32
N ARG A 305 -3.15 15.36 -27.16
CA ARG A 305 -3.31 16.41 -28.20
C ARG A 305 -2.35 16.26 -29.38
N GLN A 306 -1.20 15.64 -29.17
CA GLN A 306 -0.12 15.60 -30.16
C GLN A 306 -0.07 14.29 -30.94
N ASN A 307 -0.51 13.18 -30.32
CA ASN A 307 -0.33 11.83 -30.86
C ASN A 307 -1.68 11.18 -31.18
N ASN A 308 -1.74 10.42 -32.25
CA ASN A 308 -2.91 9.58 -32.54
C ASN A 308 -3.04 8.45 -31.52
N GLU A 309 -1.93 7.80 -31.17
CA GLU A 309 -1.89 6.78 -30.13
C GLU A 309 -0.74 7.01 -29.15
N THR A 310 -1.04 6.93 -27.88
CA THR A 310 -0.08 6.99 -26.75
C THR A 310 -0.29 5.79 -25.87
N PHE A 311 0.79 5.21 -25.36
CA PHE A 311 0.73 4.17 -24.34
C PHE A 311 1.16 4.72 -22.98
N ALA A 312 0.53 4.28 -21.89
CA ALA A 312 0.88 4.67 -20.52
C ALA A 312 0.81 3.50 -19.56
N MET A 313 1.55 3.59 -18.46
CA MET A 313 1.42 2.70 -17.32
C MET A 313 0.94 3.48 -16.10
N LEU A 314 -0.06 2.95 -15.37
CA LEU A 314 -0.51 3.54 -14.11
C LEU A 314 -0.78 2.45 -13.07
N PRO A 315 -0.53 2.72 -11.77
CA PRO A 315 -0.94 1.80 -10.72
C PRO A 315 -2.47 1.59 -10.74
N VAL A 316 -2.91 0.34 -10.73
CA VAL A 316 -4.33 -0.02 -10.81
C VAL A 316 -5.16 0.62 -9.70
N ASP A 317 -4.61 0.75 -8.49
CA ASP A 317 -5.27 1.42 -7.38
C ASP A 317 -5.55 2.90 -7.67
N SER A 318 -4.58 3.58 -8.30
CA SER A 318 -4.73 4.97 -8.71
C SER A 318 -5.65 5.14 -9.92
N LEU A 319 -5.78 4.10 -10.77
CA LEU A 319 -6.76 4.09 -11.86
C LEU A 319 -8.19 3.94 -11.32
N LEU A 320 -8.41 2.99 -10.42
CA LEU A 320 -9.73 2.60 -9.92
C LEU A 320 -10.24 3.48 -8.76
N ALA A 321 -9.39 4.33 -8.19
CA ALA A 321 -9.80 5.25 -7.11
C ALA A 321 -10.92 6.19 -7.57
N ALA A 322 -11.86 6.51 -6.69
CA ALA A 322 -13.00 7.39 -6.99
C ALA A 322 -12.58 8.79 -7.49
N ASP A 323 -11.43 9.30 -6.99
CA ASP A 323 -10.79 10.55 -7.41
C ASP A 323 -9.54 10.31 -8.26
N GLY A 324 -9.39 9.10 -8.83
CA GLY A 324 -8.22 8.63 -9.55
C GLY A 324 -8.09 9.17 -10.96
N TYR A 325 -7.12 8.63 -11.71
CA TYR A 325 -6.79 9.13 -13.05
C TYR A 325 -7.95 8.99 -14.04
N LEU A 326 -8.68 7.86 -14.04
CA LEU A 326 -9.81 7.65 -14.95
C LEU A 326 -10.94 8.63 -14.66
N ALA A 327 -11.32 8.81 -13.40
CA ALA A 327 -12.36 9.78 -13.01
C ALA A 327 -11.97 11.21 -13.40
N ARG A 328 -10.71 11.58 -13.24
CA ARG A 328 -10.20 12.91 -13.60
C ARG A 328 -10.17 13.13 -15.12
N LEU A 329 -9.88 12.10 -15.92
CA LEU A 329 -9.95 12.16 -17.38
C LEU A 329 -11.40 12.28 -17.86
N GLN A 330 -12.32 11.47 -17.29
CA GLN A 330 -13.75 11.59 -17.59
C GLN A 330 -14.31 12.98 -17.26
N ALA A 331 -13.94 13.55 -16.11
CA ALA A 331 -14.36 14.90 -15.73
C ALA A 331 -13.87 16.00 -16.70
N ARG A 332 -12.86 15.71 -17.52
CA ARG A 332 -12.32 16.59 -18.57
C ARG A 332 -12.85 16.28 -19.97
N GLY A 333 -13.87 15.42 -20.04
CA GLY A 333 -14.58 15.09 -21.29
C GLY A 333 -13.85 14.09 -22.17
N TYR A 334 -13.00 13.23 -21.60
CA TYR A 334 -12.44 12.06 -22.27
C TYR A 334 -13.39 10.88 -22.10
N GLU A 335 -13.57 10.09 -23.15
CA GLU A 335 -14.27 8.82 -23.09
C GLU A 335 -13.32 7.76 -22.52
N VAL A 336 -13.86 6.89 -21.64
CA VAL A 336 -13.08 5.81 -20.98
C VAL A 336 -13.79 4.49 -21.21
N GLU A 337 -13.12 3.63 -21.95
CA GLU A 337 -13.51 2.22 -22.13
C GLU A 337 -12.70 1.36 -21.16
N THR A 338 -13.38 0.52 -20.40
CA THR A 338 -12.76 -0.44 -19.47
C THR A 338 -12.40 -1.72 -20.19
N PRO A 339 -11.39 -2.49 -19.70
CA PRO A 339 -11.03 -3.81 -20.24
C PRO A 339 -12.19 -4.78 -20.28
#